data_fe6363df4eb57c2f3e408168afd0d41f
#
_entry.id   fe6363df4eb57c2f3e408168afd0d41f
#
_cell.length_a   1.000
_cell.length_b   1.000
_cell.length_c   1.000
_cell.angle_alpha   90.00
_cell.angle_beta   90.00
_cell.angle_gamma   90.00
#
_symmetry.space_group_name_H-M   'P 1'
#
loop_
_entity.id
_entity.type
_entity.pdbx_description
1 polymer ?
#
loop_
_entity_poly.entity_id
_entity_poly.type
_entity_poly.pdbx_seq_one_letter_code
_entity_poly.pdbx_strand_id
1 'polypeptide(L)'
;MFARKVSVRLKADAAGQFIQKIENDIIPLLRKQQGFLDEITLISASGKEMYAYSFWECSEDAGRYERTAFGEVTNLLSGLFDGPVRVHTYMVANSTFHKLAAAAS
;
A
#
# COMPACT_ATOMS: atom_id res chain seq x y z
N MET A 1 3.73 9.96 -11.68
CA MET A 1 3.33 8.81 -10.85
C MET A 1 3.81 9.00 -9.43
N PHE A 2 3.00 8.63 -8.49
CA PHE A 2 3.23 8.87 -7.08
C PHE A 2 3.14 7.55 -6.31
N ALA A 3 3.98 7.36 -5.30
CA ALA A 3 4.02 6.14 -4.52
C ALA A 3 3.79 6.42 -3.03
N ARG A 4 3.03 5.55 -2.37
CA ARG A 4 2.87 5.52 -0.92
C ARG A 4 3.50 4.22 -0.41
N LYS A 5 4.33 4.35 0.60
CA LYS A 5 4.90 3.20 1.29
C LYS A 5 4.32 3.15 2.71
N VAL A 6 3.68 2.06 3.04
CA VAL A 6 3.19 1.79 4.39
C VAL A 6 4.08 0.74 5.01
N SER A 7 4.63 1.04 6.18
CA SER A 7 5.47 0.11 6.94
C SER A 7 4.80 -0.20 8.26
N VAL A 8 4.77 -1.48 8.61
CA VAL A 8 4.16 -1.91 9.86
C VAL A 8 4.83 -3.18 10.36
N ARG A 9 4.88 -3.35 11.67
CA ARG A 9 5.29 -4.61 12.29
C ARG A 9 4.06 -5.49 12.46
N LEU A 10 4.18 -6.76 12.08
CA LEU A 10 3.12 -7.73 12.24
C LEU A 10 3.28 -8.46 13.57
N LYS A 11 2.16 -8.86 14.16
CA LYS A 11 2.15 -9.76 15.32
C LYS A 11 2.72 -11.11 14.92
N ALA A 12 3.19 -11.87 15.91
CA ALA A 12 3.68 -13.22 15.69
C ALA A 12 2.61 -14.06 14.98
N ASP A 13 3.04 -14.81 13.96
CA ASP A 13 2.19 -15.71 13.18
C ASP A 13 1.03 -15.05 12.43
N ALA A 14 1.08 -13.72 12.26
CA ALA A 14 0.02 -12.98 11.58
C ALA A 14 0.19 -12.88 10.07
N ALA A 15 1.37 -13.23 9.52
CA ALA A 15 1.67 -12.99 8.12
C ALA A 15 0.68 -13.67 7.15
N GLY A 16 0.31 -14.93 7.42
CA GLY A 16 -0.62 -15.65 6.56
C GLY A 16 -2.00 -15.00 6.52
N GLN A 17 -2.53 -14.63 7.67
CA GLN A 17 -3.82 -13.96 7.77
C GLN A 17 -3.77 -12.59 7.12
N PHE A 18 -2.65 -11.88 7.30
CA PHE A 18 -2.44 -10.58 6.68
C PHE A 18 -2.49 -10.66 5.16
N ILE A 19 -1.77 -11.63 4.58
CA ILE A 19 -1.76 -11.83 3.13
C ILE A 19 -3.17 -12.09 2.61
N GLN A 20 -3.95 -12.94 3.30
CA GLN A 20 -5.32 -13.22 2.88
C GLN A 20 -6.20 -11.99 2.93
N LYS A 21 -6.08 -11.17 3.97
CA LYS A 21 -6.86 -9.94 4.06
C LYS A 21 -6.48 -8.93 2.98
N ILE A 22 -5.20 -8.84 2.64
CA ILE A 22 -4.77 -7.97 1.55
C ILE A 22 -5.44 -8.42 0.24
N GLU A 23 -5.40 -9.71 -0.07
CA GLU A 23 -5.97 -10.22 -1.31
C GLU A 23 -7.49 -10.11 -1.36
N ASN A 24 -8.16 -10.44 -0.27
CA ASN A 24 -9.61 -10.56 -0.26
C ASN A 24 -10.35 -9.25 0.00
N ASP A 25 -9.76 -8.37 0.82
CA ASP A 25 -10.45 -7.17 1.29
C ASP A 25 -9.80 -5.87 0.81
N ILE A 26 -8.47 -5.80 0.80
CA ILE A 26 -7.76 -4.54 0.56
C ILE A 26 -7.55 -4.29 -0.92
N ILE A 27 -7.06 -5.25 -1.67
CA ILE A 27 -6.83 -5.08 -3.12
C ILE A 27 -8.12 -4.73 -3.85
N PRO A 28 -9.26 -5.40 -3.60
CA PRO A 28 -10.51 -4.99 -4.23
C PRO A 28 -10.92 -3.56 -3.88
N LEU A 29 -10.68 -3.13 -2.65
CA LEU A 29 -10.96 -1.76 -2.24
C LEU A 29 -10.05 -0.76 -2.96
N LEU A 30 -8.76 -1.07 -3.07
CA LEU A 30 -7.81 -0.22 -3.78
C LEU A 30 -8.18 -0.06 -5.25
N ARG A 31 -8.60 -1.14 -5.91
CA ARG A 31 -8.96 -1.11 -7.33
C ARG A 31 -10.13 -0.18 -7.64
N LYS A 32 -10.95 0.15 -6.65
CA LYS A 32 -12.06 1.07 -6.80
C LYS A 32 -11.64 2.53 -6.64
N GLN A 33 -10.42 2.79 -6.21
CA GLN A 33 -9.98 4.16 -5.95
C GLN A 33 -9.55 4.84 -7.24
N GLN A 34 -9.93 6.10 -7.38
CA GLN A 34 -9.52 6.91 -8.53
C GLN A 34 -8.02 7.06 -8.54
N GLY A 35 -7.41 6.80 -9.70
CA GLY A 35 -5.98 6.98 -9.89
C GLY A 35 -5.10 5.87 -9.35
N PHE A 36 -5.69 4.83 -8.76
CA PHE A 36 -4.92 3.67 -8.32
C PHE A 36 -4.34 2.93 -9.53
N LEU A 37 -3.05 2.60 -9.48
CA LEU A 37 -2.35 1.88 -10.54
C LEU A 37 -1.98 0.46 -10.14
N ASP A 38 -1.18 0.32 -9.10
CA ASP A 38 -0.65 -0.98 -8.67
C ASP A 38 -0.35 -1.00 -7.18
N GLU A 39 -0.18 -2.20 -6.65
CA GLU A 39 0.18 -2.44 -5.27
C GLU A 39 1.18 -3.59 -5.19
N ILE A 40 2.19 -3.46 -4.33
CA ILE A 40 3.11 -4.54 -4.00
C ILE A 40 3.20 -4.64 -2.49
N THR A 41 3.01 -5.84 -1.97
CA THR A 41 3.21 -6.12 -0.54
C THR A 41 4.45 -6.99 -0.38
N LEU A 42 5.36 -6.55 0.47
CA LEU A 42 6.58 -7.27 0.81
C LEU A 42 6.55 -7.64 2.27
N ILE A 43 6.94 -8.87 2.57
CA ILE A 43 7.06 -9.34 3.95
C ILE A 43 8.48 -9.80 4.17
N SER A 44 9.09 -9.38 5.29
CA SER A 44 10.46 -9.79 5.63
C SER A 44 10.54 -11.31 5.82
N ALA A 45 11.74 -11.85 5.67
CA ALA A 45 11.96 -13.29 5.83
C ALA A 45 11.54 -13.78 7.22
N SER A 46 11.63 -12.93 8.24
CA SER A 46 11.19 -13.28 9.60
C SER A 46 9.66 -13.32 9.74
N GLY A 47 8.92 -12.77 8.77
CA GLY A 47 7.47 -12.61 8.86
C GLY A 47 7.01 -11.49 9.78
N LYS A 48 7.94 -10.70 10.32
CA LYS A 48 7.62 -9.70 11.35
C LYS A 48 7.39 -8.31 10.80
N GLU A 49 7.90 -8.01 9.62
CA GLU A 49 7.80 -6.68 9.03
C GLU A 49 7.13 -6.75 7.67
N MET A 50 6.28 -5.77 7.41
CA MET A 50 5.55 -5.65 6.16
C MET A 50 5.78 -4.27 5.58
N TYR A 51 5.91 -4.24 4.25
CA TYR A 51 6.01 -3.01 3.48
C TYR A 51 5.02 -3.10 2.33
N ALA A 52 4.07 -2.18 2.27
CA ALA A 52 3.11 -2.12 1.19
C ALA A 52 3.34 -0.85 0.38
N TYR A 53 3.61 -1.01 -0.90
CA TYR A 53 3.74 0.11 -1.83
C TYR A 53 2.49 0.18 -2.68
N SER A 54 1.86 1.33 -2.73
CA SER A 54 0.79 1.60 -3.67
C SER A 54 1.23 2.71 -4.63
N PHE A 55 0.85 2.55 -5.90
CA PHE A 55 1.24 3.49 -6.96
C PHE A 55 0.00 4.17 -7.51
N TRP A 56 0.11 5.48 -7.75
CA TRP A 56 -1.01 6.35 -8.08
C TRP A 56 -0.67 7.25 -9.26
N GLU A 57 -1.67 7.63 -10.03
CA GLU A 57 -1.49 8.54 -11.16
C GLU A 57 -0.82 9.84 -10.71
N CYS A 58 -1.27 10.40 -9.58
CA CYS A 58 -0.75 11.65 -9.06
C CYS A 58 -0.91 11.71 -7.53
N SER A 59 -0.25 12.68 -6.92
CA SER A 59 -0.31 12.88 -5.47
C SER A 59 -1.71 13.19 -4.97
N GLU A 60 -2.52 13.86 -5.77
CA GLU A 60 -3.89 14.19 -5.38
C GLU A 60 -4.75 12.95 -5.20
N ASP A 61 -4.61 11.97 -6.09
CA ASP A 61 -5.35 10.70 -5.97
C ASP A 61 -4.92 9.93 -4.73
N ALA A 62 -3.62 9.87 -4.46
CA ALA A 62 -3.10 9.24 -3.26
C ALA A 62 -3.61 9.92 -1.99
N GLY A 63 -3.62 11.25 -1.99
CA GLY A 63 -4.14 12.03 -0.86
C GLY A 63 -5.62 11.82 -0.63
N ARG A 64 -6.39 11.71 -1.70
CA ARG A 64 -7.83 11.42 -1.59
C ARG A 64 -8.05 10.04 -0.95
N TYR A 65 -7.32 9.04 -1.39
CA TYR A 65 -7.38 7.71 -0.78
C TYR A 65 -7.04 7.77 0.71
N GLU A 66 -5.99 8.48 1.07
CA GLU A 66 -5.60 8.60 2.48
C GLU A 66 -6.70 9.20 3.34
N ARG A 67 -7.39 10.21 2.82
CA ARG A 67 -8.45 10.91 3.57
C ARG A 67 -9.77 10.11 3.62
N THR A 68 -10.05 9.29 2.61
CA THR A 68 -11.39 8.68 2.46
C THR A 68 -11.43 7.20 2.76
N ALA A 69 -10.40 6.44 2.43
CA ALA A 69 -10.46 4.98 2.51
C ALA A 69 -9.36 4.34 3.37
N PHE A 70 -8.23 5.01 3.54
CA PHE A 70 -7.10 4.42 4.27
C PHE A 70 -7.44 4.07 5.72
N GLY A 71 -8.29 4.86 6.38
CA GLY A 71 -8.74 4.57 7.73
C GLY A 71 -9.47 3.23 7.81
N GLU A 72 -10.30 2.91 6.83
CA GLU A 72 -10.98 1.62 6.77
C GLU A 72 -9.97 0.48 6.57
N VAL A 73 -8.97 0.68 5.71
CA VAL A 73 -7.92 -0.31 5.48
C VAL A 73 -7.16 -0.62 6.78
N THR A 74 -6.74 0.41 7.50
CA THR A 74 -6.03 0.22 8.76
C THR A 74 -6.91 -0.45 9.81
N ASN A 75 -8.19 -0.12 9.86
CA ASN A 75 -9.13 -0.77 10.78
C ASN A 75 -9.28 -2.27 10.47
N LEU A 76 -9.38 -2.63 9.20
CA LEU A 76 -9.49 -4.04 8.80
C LEU A 76 -8.26 -4.86 9.20
N LEU A 77 -7.10 -4.23 9.26
CA LEU A 77 -5.83 -4.89 9.52
C LEU A 77 -5.32 -4.70 10.95
N SER A 78 -5.96 -3.82 11.75
CA SER A 78 -5.42 -3.37 13.03
C SER A 78 -5.12 -4.50 14.02
N GLY A 79 -5.91 -5.58 13.99
CA GLY A 79 -5.71 -6.73 14.88
C GLY A 79 -4.43 -7.52 14.58
N LEU A 80 -3.80 -7.28 13.45
CA LEU A 80 -2.61 -8.01 13.00
C LEU A 80 -1.32 -7.22 13.22
N PHE A 81 -1.42 -5.96 13.63
CA PHE A 81 -0.27 -5.08 13.80
C PHE A 81 0.27 -5.10 15.22
N ASP A 82 1.58 -4.95 15.33
CA ASP A 82 2.28 -4.83 16.60
C ASP A 82 3.13 -3.54 16.55
N GLY A 83 2.46 -2.42 16.75
CA GLY A 83 3.10 -1.11 16.71
C GLY A 83 2.44 -0.15 15.73
N PRO A 84 3.03 1.03 15.55
CA PRO A 84 2.43 2.07 14.71
C PRO A 84 2.55 1.77 13.23
N VAL A 85 1.60 2.33 12.47
CA VAL A 85 1.65 2.36 11.01
C VAL A 85 2.44 3.59 10.60
N ARG A 86 3.43 3.40 9.73
CA ARG A 86 4.24 4.50 9.19
C ARG A 86 3.97 4.63 7.71
N VAL A 87 3.76 5.85 7.26
CA VAL A 87 3.50 6.15 5.85
C VAL A 87 4.55 7.11 5.33
N HIS A 88 5.15 6.74 4.20
CA HIS A 88 6.06 7.61 3.47
C HIS A 88 5.57 7.75 2.04
N THR A 89 5.79 8.91 1.43
CA THR A 89 5.37 9.17 0.07
C THR A 89 6.55 9.58 -0.79
N TYR A 90 6.48 9.24 -2.07
CA TYR A 90 7.56 9.47 -3.01
C TYR A 90 7.04 9.82 -4.38
N MET A 91 7.73 10.68 -5.07
CA MET A 91 7.55 10.82 -6.50
C MET A 91 8.34 9.71 -7.18
N VAL A 92 7.71 8.99 -8.10
CA VAL A 92 8.40 7.91 -8.82
C VAL A 92 9.26 8.51 -9.91
N ALA A 93 10.58 8.33 -9.81
CA ALA A 93 11.52 8.88 -10.77
C ALA A 93 11.53 8.09 -12.08
N ASN A 94 11.46 6.76 -11.98
CA ASN A 94 11.35 5.87 -13.13
C ASN A 94 10.85 4.51 -12.69
N SER A 95 10.39 3.69 -13.64
CA SER A 95 9.86 2.37 -13.33
C SER A 95 9.87 1.51 -14.60
N THR A 96 10.17 0.23 -14.43
CA THR A 96 9.99 -0.74 -15.51
C THR A 96 8.57 -1.29 -15.55
N PHE A 97 7.79 -1.09 -14.49
CA PHE A 97 6.37 -1.50 -14.46
C PHE A 97 5.50 -0.58 -15.30
N HIS A 98 5.87 0.69 -15.34
CA HIS A 98 5.10 1.73 -16.01
C HIS A 98 6.01 2.53 -16.93
N LYS A 99 5.46 3.03 -18.02
CA LYS A 99 6.23 3.80 -19.00
C LYS A 99 6.33 5.26 -18.57
N LEU A 100 7.06 5.52 -17.51
CA LEU A 100 7.16 6.86 -16.94
C LEU A 100 7.81 7.87 -17.88
N ALA A 101 8.76 7.44 -18.69
CA ALA A 101 9.40 8.34 -19.64
C ALA A 101 8.36 8.91 -20.62
N ALA A 102 7.44 8.07 -21.06
CA ALA A 102 6.36 8.53 -21.93
C ALA A 102 5.43 9.47 -21.19
N ALA A 103 5.16 9.19 -19.92
CA ALA A 103 4.31 10.07 -19.11
C ALA A 103 4.98 11.40 -18.81
N ALA A 104 6.30 11.41 -18.66
CA ALA A 104 7.06 12.61 -18.36
C ALA A 104 7.19 13.52 -19.58
N SER A 105 7.03 12.99 -20.74
CA SER A 105 7.07 13.78 -21.96
C SER A 105 5.71 14.46 -22.24
#